data_8431f72487ea016e85af799a3204b458
#
_entry.id   8431f72487ea016e85af799a3204b458
#
_cell.length_a   1.000
_cell.length_b   1.000
_cell.length_c   1.000
_cell.angle_alpha   90.00
_cell.angle_beta   90.00
_cell.angle_gamma   90.00
#
_symmetry.space_group_name_H-M   'P 1'
#
loop_
_entity.id
_entity.type
_entity.pdbx_description
1 polymer ?
#
loop_
_entity_poly.entity_id
_entity_poly.type
_entity_poly.pdbx_seq_one_letter_code
_entity_poly.pdbx_strand_id
1 'polypeptide(L)'
;HTRLLPVTGVQTCALPISLRKKIDLCKPVEPPKVVAPPPPKPIEAPPPPPAPQASAPPVNRPPPGMLPCDWSGDSGGEGVTRNKHYLGDKPGFVAINYNLYVKPDDIRVMYRGRQIAGTHGPRSGRGGFGFDWNPVGGDYSVEVIVTGEQWGTRWTYNMSCPRTGR
;
A
#
# COMPACT_ATOMS: atom_id res chain seq x y z
N HIS A 1 -18.82 5.98 44.45
CA HIS A 1 -18.76 6.77 45.70
C HIS A 1 -17.34 6.73 46.23
N THR A 2 -16.51 7.71 45.91
CA THR A 2 -15.19 7.89 46.52
C THR A 2 -15.24 9.17 47.34
N ARG A 3 -15.24 9.02 48.66
CA ARG A 3 -15.17 10.12 49.59
C ARG A 3 -13.72 10.60 49.67
N LEU A 4 -13.51 11.89 49.38
CA LEU A 4 -12.29 12.61 49.70
C LEU A 4 -12.39 13.15 51.12
N LEU A 5 -11.43 12.78 51.96
CA LEU A 5 -11.23 13.32 53.28
C LEU A 5 -10.45 14.65 53.23
N PRO A 6 -10.81 15.66 54.01
CA PRO A 6 -10.05 16.88 54.08
C PRO A 6 -8.82 16.68 54.98
N VAL A 7 -7.64 17.00 54.50
CA VAL A 7 -6.42 17.08 55.29
C VAL A 7 -6.33 18.47 55.91
N THR A 8 -6.63 18.55 57.16
CA THR A 8 -6.36 19.73 57.99
C THR A 8 -4.90 19.68 58.48
N GLY A 9 -4.05 20.46 57.82
CA GLY A 9 -2.67 20.67 58.30
C GLY A 9 -2.63 21.58 59.48
N VAL A 10 -2.48 21.03 60.68
CA VAL A 10 -2.13 21.77 61.90
C VAL A 10 -0.63 21.87 61.94
N GLN A 11 -0.09 23.03 61.65
CA GLN A 11 1.32 23.36 61.97
C GLN A 11 1.45 23.77 63.43
N THR A 12 1.98 22.88 64.26
CA THR A 12 2.42 23.17 65.62
C THR A 12 3.83 23.78 65.57
N CYS A 13 3.94 25.05 65.81
CA CYS A 13 5.23 25.73 66.09
C CYS A 13 5.66 25.43 67.47
N ALA A 14 6.51 24.43 67.66
CA ALA A 14 7.24 24.25 68.94
C ALA A 14 8.61 24.95 68.84
N LEU A 15 8.79 26.07 69.56
CA LEU A 15 10.07 26.74 69.70
C LEU A 15 10.72 26.36 71.00
N PRO A 16 12.01 25.99 71.06
CA PRO A 16 12.74 25.85 72.31
C PRO A 16 13.01 27.20 72.97
N ILE A 17 12.81 27.21 74.25
CA ILE A 17 12.98 28.35 75.13
C ILE A 17 14.47 28.68 75.23
N SER A 18 15.00 29.54 74.38
CA SER A 18 16.20 30.33 74.65
C SER A 18 16.60 31.13 73.44
N LEU A 19 16.03 32.28 73.27
CA LEU A 19 16.67 33.51 72.80
C LEU A 19 15.60 34.60 72.62
N ARG A 20 15.52 35.46 73.62
CA ARG A 20 14.76 36.70 73.44
C ARG A 20 15.54 37.63 72.52
N LYS A 21 15.16 37.65 71.30
CA LYS A 21 15.38 38.75 70.36
C LYS A 21 14.17 38.89 69.48
N LYS A 22 13.55 40.07 69.59
CA LYS A 22 12.39 40.46 68.81
C LYS A 22 12.57 40.12 67.33
N ILE A 23 11.76 39.26 66.87
CA ILE A 23 11.51 39.15 65.47
C ILE A 23 9.98 39.02 65.31
N ASP A 24 9.34 40.10 64.83
CA ASP A 24 7.99 40.13 64.36
C ASP A 24 7.91 39.24 63.08
N LEU A 25 7.74 37.95 63.26
CA LEU A 25 7.68 37.02 62.20
C LEU A 25 6.34 36.25 62.09
N CYS A 26 5.30 36.88 62.56
CA CYS A 26 3.95 36.38 62.37
C CYS A 26 3.16 37.41 61.53
N LYS A 27 3.59 37.65 60.26
CA LYS A 27 2.68 38.21 59.30
C LYS A 27 1.71 37.13 58.96
N PRO A 28 0.38 37.36 59.03
CA PRO A 28 -0.58 36.44 58.49
C PRO A 28 -0.31 36.28 56.99
N VAL A 29 0.03 35.06 56.56
CA VAL A 29 0.11 34.74 55.13
C VAL A 29 -1.34 34.70 54.64
N GLU A 30 -1.69 35.71 53.83
CA GLU A 30 -2.96 35.65 53.10
C GLU A 30 -3.08 34.31 52.37
N PRO A 31 -4.21 33.62 52.47
CA PRO A 31 -4.39 32.38 51.74
C PRO A 31 -4.24 32.66 50.21
N PRO A 32 -3.55 31.79 49.47
CA PRO A 32 -3.39 31.99 48.03
C PRO A 32 -4.78 32.09 47.41
N LYS A 33 -4.97 33.18 46.66
CA LYS A 33 -6.19 33.43 45.89
C LYS A 33 -6.35 32.22 44.95
N VAL A 34 -7.32 31.37 45.24
CA VAL A 34 -7.67 30.23 44.35
C VAL A 34 -8.18 30.85 43.06
N VAL A 35 -7.31 30.90 42.07
CA VAL A 35 -7.70 31.22 40.71
C VAL A 35 -8.53 30.05 40.21
N ALA A 36 -9.81 30.28 39.99
CA ALA A 36 -10.68 29.29 39.43
C ALA A 36 -10.08 28.80 38.12
N PRO A 37 -10.04 27.47 37.86
CA PRO A 37 -9.55 26.97 36.58
C PRO A 37 -10.38 27.56 35.44
N PRO A 38 -9.74 27.94 34.34
CA PRO A 38 -10.47 28.44 33.19
C PRO A 38 -11.52 27.43 32.74
N PRO A 39 -12.69 27.88 32.29
CA PRO A 39 -13.72 26.96 31.80
C PRO A 39 -13.14 26.04 30.73
N PRO A 40 -13.50 24.74 30.75
CA PRO A 40 -13.03 23.81 29.73
C PRO A 40 -13.42 24.35 28.35
N LYS A 41 -12.40 24.42 27.47
CA LYS A 41 -12.66 24.77 26.06
C LYS A 41 -13.72 23.79 25.53
N PRO A 42 -14.69 24.26 24.72
CA PRO A 42 -15.61 23.38 24.05
C PRO A 42 -14.80 22.29 23.33
N ILE A 43 -15.08 21.05 23.64
CA ILE A 43 -14.49 19.91 22.93
C ILE A 43 -15.09 20.01 21.52
N GLU A 44 -14.27 20.50 20.59
CA GLU A 44 -14.62 20.47 19.17
C GLU A 44 -14.88 19.02 18.80
N ALA A 45 -16.10 18.73 18.36
CA ALA A 45 -16.49 17.39 17.96
C ALA A 45 -15.48 16.88 16.91
N PRO A 46 -15.00 15.64 17.00
CA PRO A 46 -14.08 15.10 16.00
C PRO A 46 -14.74 15.27 14.62
N PRO A 47 -13.95 15.65 13.59
CA PRO A 47 -14.48 15.80 12.25
C PRO A 47 -15.17 14.49 11.84
N PRO A 48 -16.33 14.57 11.17
CA PRO A 48 -17.01 13.38 10.70
C PRO A 48 -16.04 12.52 9.89
N PRO A 49 -16.07 11.18 10.05
CA PRO A 49 -15.23 10.30 9.26
C PRO A 49 -15.41 10.67 7.78
N PRO A 50 -14.32 10.70 7.00
CA PRO A 50 -14.40 10.99 5.58
C PRO A 50 -15.44 10.06 4.97
N ALA A 51 -16.41 10.65 4.26
CA ALA A 51 -17.42 9.89 3.53
C ALA A 51 -16.69 8.81 2.71
N PRO A 52 -17.22 7.56 2.61
CA PRO A 52 -16.66 6.55 1.77
C PRO A 52 -16.39 7.18 0.40
N GLN A 53 -15.12 7.34 0.05
CA GLN A 53 -14.76 7.79 -1.29
C GLN A 53 -15.33 6.75 -2.22
N ALA A 54 -16.36 7.14 -2.97
CA ALA A 54 -16.86 6.34 -4.06
C ALA A 54 -15.63 5.96 -4.88
N SER A 55 -15.28 4.67 -4.84
CA SER A 55 -14.20 4.13 -5.63
C SER A 55 -14.46 4.60 -7.05
N ALA A 56 -13.55 5.41 -7.58
CA ALA A 56 -13.60 5.84 -8.96
C ALA A 56 -13.85 4.60 -9.83
N PRO A 57 -14.72 4.67 -10.84
CA PRO A 57 -14.98 3.53 -11.71
C PRO A 57 -13.63 2.99 -12.18
N PRO A 58 -13.43 1.67 -12.25
CA PRO A 58 -12.15 1.08 -12.58
C PRO A 58 -11.70 1.64 -13.91
N VAL A 59 -10.72 2.52 -13.84
CA VAL A 59 -10.12 3.09 -15.03
C VAL A 59 -9.30 1.95 -15.61
N ASN A 60 -9.73 1.40 -16.74
CA ASN A 60 -9.01 0.35 -17.49
C ASN A 60 -7.70 0.89 -18.11
N ARG A 61 -7.20 1.98 -17.51
CA ARG A 61 -5.95 2.61 -17.92
C ARG A 61 -4.81 2.00 -17.10
N PRO A 62 -3.81 1.42 -17.76
CA PRO A 62 -2.66 0.87 -17.08
C PRO A 62 -1.94 1.98 -16.28
N PRO A 63 -1.40 1.66 -15.10
CA PRO A 63 -0.51 2.54 -14.37
C PRO A 63 0.72 2.92 -15.21
N PRO A 64 1.39 4.04 -14.90
CA PRO A 64 2.62 4.43 -15.58
C PRO A 64 3.65 3.30 -15.59
N GLY A 65 4.25 3.04 -16.75
CA GLY A 65 5.25 1.98 -16.92
C GLY A 65 4.69 0.57 -17.12
N MET A 66 3.38 0.42 -17.20
CA MET A 66 2.76 -0.85 -17.56
C MET A 66 2.10 -0.77 -18.95
N LEU A 67 2.15 -1.86 -19.67
CA LEU A 67 1.45 -2.02 -20.94
C LEU A 67 -0.03 -2.41 -20.69
N PRO A 68 -0.95 -1.96 -21.53
CA PRO A 68 -2.34 -2.42 -21.43
C PRO A 68 -2.47 -3.90 -21.81
N CYS A 69 -3.57 -4.53 -21.43
CA CYS A 69 -4.05 -5.70 -22.13
C CYS A 69 -4.54 -5.29 -23.54
N ASP A 70 -4.76 -6.23 -24.44
CA ASP A 70 -4.94 -6.03 -25.89
C ASP A 70 -3.75 -5.34 -26.58
N TRP A 71 -2.60 -5.39 -25.94
CA TRP A 71 -1.34 -4.92 -26.52
C TRP A 71 -0.80 -5.94 -27.51
N SER A 72 -0.31 -5.42 -28.63
CA SER A 72 0.50 -6.17 -29.58
C SER A 72 1.79 -5.43 -29.82
N GLY A 73 2.90 -6.12 -29.76
CA GLY A 73 4.21 -5.54 -30.01
C GLY A 73 5.13 -6.58 -30.59
N ASP A 74 6.06 -6.06 -31.33
CA ASP A 74 7.20 -6.80 -31.81
C ASP A 74 8.45 -6.27 -31.14
N SER A 75 9.31 -7.16 -30.82
CA SER A 75 10.68 -6.86 -30.47
C SER A 75 11.55 -7.99 -30.99
N GLY A 76 12.78 -7.74 -31.08
CA GLY A 76 13.75 -8.73 -31.50
C GLY A 76 15.06 -8.45 -30.86
N GLY A 77 15.86 -9.44 -30.79
CA GLY A 77 17.18 -9.35 -30.25
C GLY A 77 17.45 -10.43 -29.22
N GLU A 78 18.73 -10.71 -29.11
CA GLU A 78 19.28 -11.57 -28.09
C GLU A 78 19.04 -10.99 -26.69
N GLY A 79 18.84 -11.85 -25.71
CA GLY A 79 18.71 -11.47 -24.34
C GLY A 79 17.33 -11.69 -23.74
N VAL A 80 17.10 -11.03 -22.61
CA VAL A 80 15.85 -11.15 -21.86
C VAL A 80 15.09 -9.85 -21.90
N THR A 81 13.87 -9.89 -22.48
CA THR A 81 12.94 -8.78 -22.47
C THR A 81 11.86 -9.02 -21.43
N ARG A 82 11.54 -7.99 -20.64
CA ARG A 82 10.52 -8.03 -19.60
C ARG A 82 9.48 -6.96 -19.84
N ASN A 83 8.24 -7.37 -20.00
CA ASN A 83 7.11 -6.47 -20.21
C ASN A 83 6.08 -6.69 -19.12
N LYS A 84 5.75 -5.64 -18.38
CA LYS A 84 4.71 -5.68 -17.35
C LYS A 84 3.39 -5.25 -17.95
N HIS A 85 2.38 -6.13 -17.91
CA HIS A 85 1.05 -5.89 -18.44
C HIS A 85 0.02 -5.73 -17.33
N TYR A 86 -0.78 -4.69 -17.42
CA TYR A 86 -1.92 -4.48 -16.54
C TYR A 86 -3.14 -5.19 -17.07
N LEU A 87 -3.70 -6.12 -16.33
CA LEU A 87 -4.87 -6.92 -16.71
C LEU A 87 -6.17 -6.46 -16.04
N GLY A 88 -6.05 -5.59 -15.01
CA GLY A 88 -7.21 -5.12 -14.26
C GLY A 88 -7.70 -6.11 -13.19
N ASP A 89 -8.75 -5.70 -12.51
CA ASP A 89 -9.32 -6.38 -11.34
C ASP A 89 -10.33 -7.49 -11.68
N LYS A 90 -10.75 -7.59 -12.95
CA LYS A 90 -11.75 -8.55 -13.41
C LYS A 90 -11.12 -9.89 -13.68
N PRO A 91 -11.61 -10.99 -13.09
CA PRO A 91 -11.17 -12.32 -13.46
C PRO A 91 -11.64 -12.69 -14.87
N GLY A 92 -10.92 -13.60 -15.53
CA GLY A 92 -11.27 -14.09 -16.85
C GLY A 92 -10.14 -14.82 -17.54
N PHE A 93 -10.41 -15.35 -18.72
CA PHE A 93 -9.40 -16.02 -19.53
C PHE A 93 -8.59 -15.01 -20.34
N VAL A 94 -7.26 -15.15 -20.30
CA VAL A 94 -6.30 -14.36 -21.07
C VAL A 94 -5.64 -15.26 -22.09
N ALA A 95 -5.68 -14.87 -23.36
CA ALA A 95 -4.99 -15.54 -24.45
C ALA A 95 -3.73 -14.78 -24.86
N ILE A 96 -2.65 -15.49 -25.10
CA ILE A 96 -1.43 -14.98 -25.71
C ILE A 96 -1.20 -15.73 -27.01
N ASN A 97 -1.12 -14.99 -28.11
CA ASN A 97 -0.70 -15.52 -29.41
C ASN A 97 0.68 -14.95 -29.73
N TYR A 98 1.54 -15.75 -30.29
CA TYR A 98 2.90 -15.37 -30.60
C TYR A 98 3.38 -15.85 -31.95
N ASN A 99 4.41 -15.19 -32.46
CA ASN A 99 5.23 -15.69 -33.57
C ASN A 99 6.70 -15.51 -33.18
N LEU A 100 7.39 -16.62 -32.98
CA LEU A 100 8.81 -16.67 -32.62
C LEU A 100 9.71 -16.92 -33.84
N TYR A 101 9.12 -16.83 -35.05
CA TYR A 101 9.82 -16.97 -36.30
C TYR A 101 10.68 -18.25 -36.39
N VAL A 102 11.90 -18.13 -36.91
CA VAL A 102 12.78 -19.28 -37.22
C VAL A 102 13.61 -19.68 -36.01
N LYS A 103 14.14 -18.70 -35.26
CA LYS A 103 15.00 -18.97 -34.10
C LYS A 103 14.16 -19.21 -32.86
N PRO A 104 14.48 -20.25 -32.11
CA PRO A 104 13.66 -20.56 -30.93
C PRO A 104 13.85 -19.54 -29.82
N ASP A 105 12.72 -19.07 -29.26
CA ASP A 105 12.63 -18.20 -28.11
C ASP A 105 11.69 -18.81 -27.06
N ASP A 106 11.84 -18.42 -25.81
CA ASP A 106 10.98 -18.85 -24.69
C ASP A 106 10.15 -17.68 -24.17
N ILE A 107 8.84 -17.90 -24.01
CA ILE A 107 7.94 -16.94 -23.39
C ILE A 107 7.43 -17.49 -22.07
N ARG A 108 7.60 -16.72 -21.00
CA ARG A 108 7.09 -17.02 -19.66
C ARG A 108 6.20 -15.90 -19.16
N VAL A 109 5.08 -16.25 -18.56
CA VAL A 109 4.19 -15.31 -17.86
C VAL A 109 4.32 -15.54 -16.38
N MET A 110 4.74 -14.50 -15.68
CA MET A 110 4.98 -14.52 -14.24
C MET A 110 3.90 -13.72 -13.53
N TYR A 111 3.37 -14.25 -12.46
CA TYR A 111 2.49 -13.57 -11.54
C TYR A 111 2.97 -13.82 -10.11
N ARG A 112 3.22 -12.74 -9.37
CA ARG A 112 3.71 -12.81 -7.99
C ARG A 112 4.91 -13.76 -7.82
N GLY A 113 5.87 -13.67 -8.72
CA GLY A 113 7.09 -14.48 -8.70
C GLY A 113 6.94 -15.95 -9.14
N ARG A 114 5.74 -16.38 -9.54
CA ARG A 114 5.50 -17.74 -10.06
C ARG A 114 5.16 -17.72 -11.53
N GLN A 115 5.67 -18.68 -12.28
CA GLN A 115 5.23 -18.89 -13.67
C GLN A 115 3.82 -19.48 -13.68
N ILE A 116 2.91 -18.81 -14.38
CA ILE A 116 1.51 -19.23 -14.51
C ILE A 116 1.18 -19.75 -15.90
N ALA A 117 1.96 -19.34 -16.92
CA ALA A 117 1.81 -19.79 -18.31
C ALA A 117 3.11 -19.59 -19.07
N GLY A 118 3.18 -20.11 -20.31
CA GLY A 118 4.33 -19.92 -21.17
C GLY A 118 4.46 -21.00 -22.23
N THR A 119 5.56 -20.93 -22.98
CA THR A 119 5.90 -21.92 -24.01
C THR A 119 6.49 -23.20 -23.42
N HIS A 120 6.86 -23.19 -22.14
CA HIS A 120 7.52 -24.30 -21.44
C HIS A 120 8.83 -24.74 -22.14
N GLY A 121 9.62 -23.79 -22.54
CA GLY A 121 10.90 -23.93 -23.21
C GLY A 121 10.90 -23.28 -24.59
N PRO A 122 12.11 -23.23 -25.22
CA PRO A 122 12.28 -22.57 -26.51
C PRO A 122 11.38 -23.16 -27.61
N ARG A 123 10.73 -22.30 -28.37
CA ARG A 123 9.84 -22.62 -29.48
C ARG A 123 10.15 -21.73 -30.67
N SER A 124 9.82 -22.22 -31.88
CA SER A 124 9.86 -21.46 -33.13
C SER A 124 8.48 -21.41 -33.77
N GLY A 125 8.28 -20.45 -34.66
CA GLY A 125 7.05 -20.29 -35.41
C GLY A 125 5.91 -19.67 -34.61
N ARG A 126 4.69 -19.91 -35.14
CA ARG A 126 3.46 -19.36 -34.53
C ARG A 126 2.84 -20.33 -33.56
N GLY A 127 2.27 -19.75 -32.49
CA GLY A 127 1.56 -20.53 -31.50
C GLY A 127 0.78 -19.64 -30.57
N GLY A 128 0.22 -20.26 -29.54
CA GLY A 128 -0.52 -19.55 -28.52
C GLY A 128 -0.70 -20.40 -27.27
N PHE A 129 -0.96 -19.75 -26.17
CA PHE A 129 -1.33 -20.35 -24.90
C PHE A 129 -2.24 -19.38 -24.15
N GLY A 130 -2.80 -19.81 -23.05
CA GLY A 130 -3.62 -18.95 -22.22
C GLY A 130 -3.60 -19.38 -20.77
N PHE A 131 -4.18 -18.54 -19.94
CA PHE A 131 -4.31 -18.79 -18.52
C PHE A 131 -5.57 -18.13 -17.97
N ASP A 132 -6.06 -18.67 -16.87
CA ASP A 132 -7.16 -18.06 -16.13
C ASP A 132 -6.59 -16.98 -15.21
N TRP A 133 -7.02 -15.74 -15.43
CA TRP A 133 -6.66 -14.59 -14.63
C TRP A 133 -7.59 -14.50 -13.42
N ASN A 134 -7.01 -14.52 -12.25
CA ASN A 134 -7.72 -14.31 -11.00
C ASN A 134 -6.82 -13.47 -10.07
N PRO A 135 -6.98 -12.13 -10.07
CA PRO A 135 -6.11 -11.24 -9.30
C PRO A 135 -6.28 -11.44 -7.81
N VAL A 136 -5.19 -11.40 -7.07
CA VAL A 136 -5.14 -11.57 -5.63
C VAL A 136 -4.41 -10.40 -4.98
N GLY A 137 -4.97 -9.89 -3.88
CA GLY A 137 -4.26 -8.93 -3.02
C GLY A 137 -3.95 -7.59 -3.67
N GLY A 138 -4.74 -7.14 -4.65
CA GLY A 138 -4.54 -5.83 -5.29
C GLY A 138 -3.43 -5.80 -6.34
N ASP A 139 -2.82 -6.92 -6.68
CA ASP A 139 -1.85 -7.03 -7.78
C ASP A 139 -2.60 -7.41 -9.07
N TYR A 140 -2.72 -6.43 -9.97
CA TYR A 140 -3.50 -6.52 -11.21
C TYR A 140 -2.63 -6.63 -12.45
N SER A 141 -1.39 -7.08 -12.30
CA SER A 141 -0.42 -7.13 -13.39
C SER A 141 0.32 -8.45 -13.48
N VAL A 142 0.72 -8.81 -14.69
CA VAL A 142 1.62 -9.93 -14.96
C VAL A 142 2.89 -9.41 -15.64
N GLU A 143 3.98 -10.14 -15.48
CA GLU A 143 5.21 -9.89 -16.23
C GLU A 143 5.38 -10.95 -17.31
N VAL A 144 5.47 -10.53 -18.56
CA VAL A 144 5.82 -11.39 -19.69
C VAL A 144 7.32 -11.28 -19.91
N ILE A 145 8.00 -12.41 -19.83
CA ILE A 145 9.45 -12.52 -20.02
C ILE A 145 9.67 -13.30 -21.32
N VAL A 146 10.33 -12.66 -22.28
CA VAL A 146 10.78 -13.32 -23.52
C VAL A 146 12.29 -13.48 -23.48
N THR A 147 12.77 -14.69 -23.67
CA THR A 147 14.19 -15.00 -23.69
C THR A 147 14.59 -15.44 -25.09
N GLY A 148 15.43 -14.65 -25.73
CA GLY A 148 16.05 -14.96 -27.01
C GLY A 148 17.51 -15.34 -26.80
N GLU A 149 17.84 -16.61 -27.01
CA GLU A 149 19.19 -17.11 -26.78
C GLU A 149 20.14 -16.92 -27.97
N GLN A 150 19.58 -16.60 -29.15
CA GLN A 150 20.35 -16.53 -30.39
C GLN A 150 20.39 -15.10 -30.95
N TRP A 151 21.58 -14.68 -31.34
CA TRP A 151 21.77 -13.41 -32.04
C TRP A 151 20.85 -13.33 -33.29
N GLY A 152 20.21 -12.18 -33.46
CA GLY A 152 19.30 -11.93 -34.57
C GLY A 152 17.98 -12.70 -34.48
N THR A 153 17.56 -13.15 -33.30
CA THR A 153 16.21 -13.64 -33.06
C THR A 153 15.19 -12.51 -33.20
N ARG A 154 13.97 -12.86 -33.54
CA ARG A 154 12.82 -11.95 -33.63
C ARG A 154 11.62 -12.66 -33.04
N TRP A 155 10.79 -11.90 -32.38
CA TRP A 155 9.54 -12.41 -31.81
C TRP A 155 8.49 -11.31 -31.79
N THR A 156 7.24 -11.74 -31.86
CA THR A 156 6.06 -10.93 -31.63
C THR A 156 5.11 -11.68 -30.72
N TYR A 157 4.38 -10.98 -29.89
CA TYR A 157 3.24 -11.54 -29.20
C TYR A 157 2.15 -10.49 -29.03
N ASN A 158 0.92 -10.97 -28.85
CA ASN A 158 -0.19 -10.17 -28.38
C ASN A 158 -0.86 -10.86 -27.20
N MET A 159 -1.43 -10.05 -26.32
CA MET A 159 -2.11 -10.52 -25.11
C MET A 159 -3.52 -9.92 -25.11
N SER A 160 -4.54 -10.77 -24.96
CA SER A 160 -5.92 -10.30 -24.80
C SER A 160 -6.18 -9.75 -23.41
N CYS A 161 -7.20 -8.90 -23.26
CA CYS A 161 -7.75 -8.62 -21.95
C CYS A 161 -8.49 -9.85 -21.40
N PRO A 162 -8.64 -9.94 -20.05
CA PRO A 162 -9.43 -11.01 -19.44
C PRO A 162 -10.87 -11.00 -19.97
N ARG A 163 -11.35 -12.16 -20.43
CA ARG A 163 -12.71 -12.34 -20.94
C ARG A 163 -13.48 -13.33 -20.08
N THR A 164 -14.66 -12.93 -19.63
CA THR A 164 -15.60 -13.82 -18.95
C THR A 164 -16.37 -14.60 -20.00
N GLY A 165 -16.28 -15.93 -19.94
CA GLY A 165 -16.95 -16.86 -20.85
C GLY A 165 -15.99 -17.44 -21.90
N ARG A 166 -15.80 -18.73 -21.78
CA ARG A 166 -15.31 -19.61 -22.86
C ARG A 166 -16.48 -19.98 -23.75
#